data_a0a00f1814532ba4824a23fa451b7823
#
_entry.id   a0a00f1814532ba4824a23fa451b7823
#
_cell.length_a   1.000
_cell.length_b   1.000
_cell.length_c   1.000
_cell.angle_alpha   90.00
_cell.angle_beta   90.00
_cell.angle_gamma   90.00
#
_symmetry.space_group_name_H-M   'P 1'
#
loop_
_entity.id
_entity.type
_entity.pdbx_description
1 polymer ?
#
loop_
_entity_poly.entity_id
_entity_poly.type
_entity_poly.pdbx_seq_one_letter_code
_entity_poly.pdbx_strand_id
1 'polypeptide(L)'
;MGDLQGKAMSTGISAQNASVEKMELFADRVVNWWNTFILQYLSTLPTRDTPYEVLIVGHGGWIGTLVRTLVNSRKLRTAEGIVFGRCPNVSVTRIEMEDNRNGSVTKYADISHLPSGKCVETNADGQFN
;
A
#
# COMPACT_ATOMS: atom_id res chain seq x y z
N MET A 1 -4.42 -1.50 -16.23
CA MET A 1 -5.82 -1.66 -15.84
C MET A 1 -6.70 -2.34 -16.88
N GLY A 2 -6.17 -2.64 -18.02
CA GLY A 2 -6.86 -3.38 -19.08
C GLY A 2 -8.04 -2.63 -19.68
N ASP A 3 -9.06 -3.38 -20.12
CA ASP A 3 -10.20 -2.83 -20.83
C ASP A 3 -11.09 -1.88 -20.03
N LEU A 4 -10.91 -1.84 -18.71
CA LEU A 4 -11.69 -0.95 -17.84
C LEU A 4 -11.04 0.42 -17.63
N GLN A 5 -9.89 0.66 -18.22
CA GLN A 5 -9.21 1.95 -18.09
C GLN A 5 -10.07 3.06 -18.72
N GLY A 6 -10.30 4.11 -17.97
CA GLY A 6 -11.11 5.25 -18.40
C GLY A 6 -12.61 5.05 -18.34
N LYS A 7 -13.10 3.89 -17.91
CA LYS A 7 -14.52 3.61 -17.74
C LYS A 7 -14.95 3.81 -16.31
N ALA A 8 -16.18 4.30 -16.11
CA ALA A 8 -16.74 4.41 -14.78
C ALA A 8 -16.95 3.01 -14.19
N MET A 9 -16.63 2.86 -12.93
CA MET A 9 -16.92 1.63 -12.20
C MET A 9 -18.44 1.55 -11.98
N SER A 10 -19.04 0.47 -12.41
CA SER A 10 -20.46 0.23 -12.20
C SER A 10 -20.69 -1.10 -11.51
N THR A 11 -21.81 -1.19 -10.82
CA THR A 11 -22.28 -2.46 -10.28
C THR A 11 -22.63 -3.38 -11.46
N GLY A 12 -22.07 -4.56 -11.49
CA GLY A 12 -22.31 -5.49 -12.60
C GLY A 12 -21.13 -5.66 -13.53
N ILE A 13 -20.01 -4.98 -13.27
CA ILE A 13 -18.77 -5.34 -13.95
C ILE A 13 -18.40 -6.75 -13.46
N SER A 14 -18.52 -7.66 -14.38
CA SER A 14 -18.21 -9.05 -14.08
C SER A 14 -16.73 -9.24 -13.83
N ALA A 15 -16.39 -10.03 -12.81
CA ALA A 15 -15.04 -10.51 -12.59
C ALA A 15 -14.52 -11.39 -13.76
N GLN A 16 -15.33 -11.62 -14.77
CA GLN A 16 -15.00 -12.41 -15.95
C GLN A 16 -14.22 -11.62 -17.01
N ASN A 17 -14.01 -10.34 -16.83
CA ASN A 17 -13.18 -9.59 -17.77
C ASN A 17 -11.75 -10.09 -17.71
N ALA A 18 -11.31 -10.81 -18.73
CA ALA A 18 -9.99 -11.46 -18.77
C ALA A 18 -8.83 -10.48 -18.79
N SER A 19 -9.05 -9.20 -19.13
CA SER A 19 -8.01 -8.18 -19.17
C SER A 19 -7.75 -7.54 -17.81
N VAL A 20 -8.62 -7.76 -16.82
CA VAL A 20 -8.46 -7.25 -15.47
C VAL A 20 -7.64 -8.25 -14.65
N GLU A 21 -6.56 -7.76 -14.06
CA GLU A 21 -5.70 -8.58 -13.23
C GLU A 21 -6.46 -9.13 -12.03
N LYS A 22 -6.31 -10.43 -11.76
CA LYS A 22 -6.88 -11.05 -10.56
C LYS A 22 -6.20 -10.50 -9.32
N MET A 23 -6.97 -10.32 -8.24
CA MET A 23 -6.47 -9.75 -6.99
C MET A 23 -5.29 -10.54 -6.40
N GLU A 24 -5.30 -11.85 -6.53
CA GLU A 24 -4.22 -12.72 -6.06
C GLU A 24 -2.92 -12.46 -6.81
N LEU A 25 -2.98 -12.35 -8.14
CA LEU A 25 -1.81 -12.03 -8.96
C LEU A 25 -1.28 -10.64 -8.68
N PHE A 26 -2.19 -9.71 -8.43
CA PHE A 26 -1.82 -8.36 -8.05
C PHE A 26 -1.09 -8.33 -6.70
N ALA A 27 -1.61 -9.05 -5.70
CA ALA A 27 -0.98 -9.15 -4.39
C ALA A 27 0.42 -9.79 -4.49
N ASP A 28 0.57 -10.86 -5.26
CA ASP A 28 1.87 -11.51 -5.48
C ASP A 28 2.87 -10.56 -6.12
N ARG A 29 2.44 -9.81 -7.12
CA ARG A 29 3.30 -8.84 -7.81
C ARG A 29 3.75 -7.73 -6.87
N VAL A 30 2.85 -7.22 -6.05
CA VAL A 30 3.15 -6.16 -5.08
C VAL A 30 4.15 -6.65 -4.02
N VAL A 31 3.95 -7.86 -3.50
CA VAL A 31 4.87 -8.44 -2.51
C VAL A 31 6.23 -8.77 -3.13
N ASN A 32 6.24 -9.27 -4.36
CA ASN A 32 7.49 -9.53 -5.06
C ASN A 32 8.29 -8.23 -5.27
N TRP A 33 7.60 -7.13 -5.61
CA TRP A 33 8.22 -5.82 -5.68
C TRP A 33 8.85 -5.40 -4.34
N TRP A 34 8.12 -5.58 -3.24
CA TRP A 34 8.63 -5.29 -1.91
C TRP A 34 9.90 -6.07 -1.60
N ASN A 35 9.89 -7.36 -1.83
CA ASN A 35 11.04 -8.22 -1.57
C ASN A 35 12.25 -7.84 -2.42
N THR A 36 12.03 -7.57 -3.70
CA THR A 36 13.10 -7.29 -4.67
C THR A 36 13.67 -5.89 -4.53
N PHE A 37 12.80 -4.87 -4.44
CA PHE A 37 13.25 -3.49 -4.49
C PHE A 37 13.46 -2.88 -3.11
N ILE A 38 12.71 -3.27 -2.10
CA ILE A 38 12.83 -2.68 -0.77
C ILE A 38 13.78 -3.50 0.11
N LEU A 39 13.46 -4.77 0.36
CA LEU A 39 14.28 -5.56 1.29
C LEU A 39 15.68 -5.80 0.76
N GLN A 40 15.81 -6.12 -0.52
CA GLN A 40 17.10 -6.34 -1.13
C GLN A 40 17.92 -5.05 -1.20
N TYR A 41 17.29 -3.93 -1.55
CA TYR A 41 17.95 -2.62 -1.54
C TYR A 41 18.43 -2.25 -0.14
N LEU A 42 17.58 -2.37 0.88
CA LEU A 42 17.95 -2.04 2.25
C LEU A 42 19.12 -2.89 2.77
N SER A 43 19.21 -4.14 2.33
CA SER A 43 20.33 -5.02 2.71
C SER A 43 21.68 -4.59 2.12
N THR A 44 21.66 -3.77 1.07
CA THR A 44 22.90 -3.23 0.45
C THR A 44 23.41 -1.95 1.11
N LEU A 45 22.60 -1.33 1.95
CA LEU A 45 22.98 -0.06 2.59
C LEU A 45 23.98 -0.28 3.71
N PRO A 46 24.97 0.63 3.87
CA PRO A 46 25.93 0.52 4.95
C PRO A 46 25.26 0.74 6.32
N THR A 47 25.79 0.10 7.34
CA THR A 47 25.34 0.31 8.72
C THR A 47 25.69 1.73 9.18
N ARG A 48 24.74 2.41 9.81
CA ARG A 48 24.93 3.73 10.39
C ARG A 48 24.08 3.92 11.65
N ASP A 49 24.43 4.91 12.46
CA ASP A 49 23.75 5.18 13.73
C ASP A 49 22.34 5.75 13.55
N THR A 50 22.10 6.47 12.45
CA THR A 50 20.79 7.04 12.17
C THR A 50 20.01 6.16 11.20
N PRO A 51 18.68 5.98 11.39
CA PRO A 51 17.87 5.21 10.47
C PRO A 51 17.85 5.78 9.05
N TYR A 52 17.69 4.91 8.08
CA TYR A 52 17.38 5.32 6.71
C TYR A 52 15.90 5.62 6.58
N GLU A 53 15.58 6.62 5.79
CA GLU A 53 14.20 6.91 5.41
C GLU A 53 14.04 6.69 3.91
N VAL A 54 13.04 5.90 3.54
CA VAL A 54 12.70 5.60 2.15
C VAL A 54 11.30 6.07 1.88
N LEU A 55 11.13 6.96 0.92
CA LEU A 55 9.81 7.44 0.50
C LEU A 55 9.35 6.62 -0.71
N ILE A 56 8.18 6.03 -0.58
CA ILE A 56 7.50 5.30 -1.65
C ILE A 56 6.21 6.02 -1.96
N VAL A 57 6.02 6.39 -3.22
CA VAL A 57 4.81 7.05 -3.69
C VAL A 57 4.04 6.12 -4.60
N GLY A 58 2.76 5.94 -4.33
CA GLY A 58 1.91 5.04 -5.10
C GLY A 58 0.44 5.32 -4.89
N HIS A 59 -0.39 4.49 -5.49
CA HIS A 59 -1.85 4.58 -5.37
C HIS A 59 -2.34 3.85 -4.12
N GLY A 60 -3.48 4.30 -3.59
CA GLY A 60 -4.05 3.74 -2.37
C GLY A 60 -4.36 2.25 -2.47
N GLY A 61 -4.87 1.80 -3.61
CA GLY A 61 -5.12 0.37 -3.83
C GLY A 61 -3.84 -0.48 -3.78
N TRP A 62 -2.75 0.04 -4.32
CA TRP A 62 -1.45 -0.63 -4.28
C TRP A 62 -0.89 -0.67 -2.85
N ILE A 63 -0.90 0.47 -2.17
CA ILE A 63 -0.40 0.59 -0.80
C ILE A 63 -1.20 -0.30 0.15
N GLY A 64 -2.52 -0.24 0.06
CA GLY A 64 -3.40 -1.06 0.88
C GLY A 64 -3.19 -2.55 0.67
N THR A 65 -3.03 -2.98 -0.58
CA THR A 65 -2.75 -4.38 -0.91
C THR A 65 -1.41 -4.83 -0.35
N LEU A 66 -0.36 -4.03 -0.53
CA LEU A 66 0.96 -4.32 0.01
C LEU A 66 0.90 -4.55 1.53
N VAL A 67 0.38 -3.56 2.24
CA VAL A 67 0.40 -3.57 3.71
C VAL A 67 -0.43 -4.73 4.26
N ARG A 68 -1.66 -4.91 3.76
CA ARG A 68 -2.53 -6.00 4.21
C ARG A 68 -1.92 -7.37 3.94
N THR A 69 -1.32 -7.56 2.78
CA THR A 69 -0.70 -8.84 2.42
C THR A 69 0.50 -9.13 3.33
N LEU A 70 1.33 -8.13 3.59
CA LEU A 70 2.49 -8.29 4.48
C LEU A 70 2.06 -8.55 5.93
N VAL A 71 1.01 -7.92 6.41
CA VAL A 71 0.48 -8.16 7.76
C VAL A 71 -0.17 -9.55 7.84
N ASN A 72 -1.00 -9.90 6.87
CA ASN A 72 -1.68 -11.20 6.86
C ASN A 72 -0.70 -12.37 6.76
N SER A 73 0.41 -12.19 6.07
CA SER A 73 1.48 -13.19 5.99
C SER A 73 2.47 -13.14 7.15
N ARG A 74 2.19 -12.32 8.16
CA ARG A 74 3.02 -12.13 9.36
C ARG A 74 4.43 -11.62 9.10
N LYS A 75 4.64 -10.96 7.98
CA LYS A 75 5.90 -10.29 7.65
C LYS A 75 6.01 -8.92 8.32
N LEU A 76 4.88 -8.31 8.61
CA LEU A 76 4.79 -7.07 9.39
C LEU A 76 3.85 -7.25 10.58
N ARG A 77 4.21 -6.66 11.69
CA ARG A 77 3.32 -6.48 12.83
C ARG A 77 2.50 -5.21 12.65
N THR A 78 1.48 -5.05 13.45
CA THR A 78 0.63 -3.86 13.46
C THR A 78 0.69 -3.22 14.82
N ALA A 79 0.97 -1.92 14.88
CA ALA A 79 0.89 -1.17 16.13
C ALA A 79 -0.55 -1.11 16.65
N GLU A 80 -0.70 -0.92 17.94
CA GLU A 80 -2.00 -0.82 18.56
C GLU A 80 -2.82 0.35 17.98
N GLY A 81 -4.11 0.13 17.79
CA GLY A 81 -5.02 1.15 17.28
C GLY A 81 -5.06 1.30 15.77
N ILE A 82 -4.24 0.57 15.02
CA ILE A 82 -4.27 0.62 13.55
C ILE A 82 -5.50 -0.13 13.03
N VAL A 83 -6.28 0.57 12.20
CA VAL A 83 -7.43 -0.01 11.50
C VAL A 83 -7.19 0.07 10.01
N PHE A 84 -7.25 -1.08 9.33
CA PHE A 84 -7.07 -1.14 7.89
C PHE A 84 -8.39 -0.80 7.18
N GLY A 85 -8.31 0.18 6.33
CA GLY A 85 -9.43 0.62 5.52
C GLY A 85 -8.92 1.21 4.21
N ARG A 86 -9.67 2.13 3.68
CA ARG A 86 -9.31 2.87 2.47
C ARG A 86 -8.07 3.75 2.73
N CYS A 87 -7.21 3.86 1.72
CA CYS A 87 -6.13 4.84 1.72
C CYS A 87 -6.59 6.09 0.95
N PRO A 88 -6.94 7.18 1.63
CA PRO A 88 -7.27 8.42 0.96
C PRO A 88 -6.08 9.00 0.19
N ASN A 89 -6.37 9.84 -0.79
CA ASN A 89 -5.30 10.58 -1.48
C ASN A 89 -4.49 11.41 -0.49
N VAL A 90 -3.20 11.48 -0.73
CA VAL A 90 -2.24 12.21 0.12
C VAL A 90 -2.13 11.65 1.55
N SER A 91 -2.66 10.47 1.80
CA SER A 91 -2.46 9.80 3.09
C SER A 91 -1.04 9.24 3.22
N VAL A 92 -0.59 9.11 4.45
CA VAL A 92 0.74 8.58 4.78
C VAL A 92 0.58 7.26 5.52
N THR A 93 1.24 6.24 5.01
CA THR A 93 1.39 4.95 5.71
C THR A 93 2.85 4.80 6.08
N ARG A 94 3.13 4.50 7.34
CA ARG A 94 4.50 4.36 7.85
C ARG A 94 4.77 2.93 8.27
N ILE A 95 5.86 2.40 7.75
CA ILE A 95 6.40 1.09 8.12
C ILE A 95 7.78 1.32 8.73
N GLU A 96 8.00 0.80 9.91
CA GLU A 96 9.30 0.82 10.57
C GLU A 96 9.89 -0.58 10.54
N MET A 97 11.08 -0.69 9.93
CA MET A 97 11.80 -1.95 9.81
C MET A 97 12.92 -2.00 10.85
N GLU A 98 12.92 -3.03 11.67
CA GLU A 98 14.01 -3.31 12.61
C GLU A 98 15.18 -3.97 11.87
N ASP A 99 14.83 -4.88 10.95
CA ASP A 99 15.76 -5.55 10.04
C ASP A 99 15.01 -5.93 8.76
N ASN A 100 15.64 -6.68 7.86
CA ASN A 100 15.02 -7.08 6.60
C ASN A 100 13.87 -8.11 6.73
N ARG A 101 13.59 -8.59 7.93
CA ARG A 101 12.55 -9.60 8.20
C ARG A 101 11.50 -9.12 9.20
N ASN A 102 11.84 -8.15 10.03
CA ASN A 102 10.99 -7.69 11.13
C ASN A 102 10.66 -6.23 10.96
N GLY A 103 9.39 -5.92 10.97
CA GLY A 103 8.90 -4.57 10.88
C GLY A 103 7.48 -4.45 11.39
N SER A 104 7.03 -3.22 11.51
CA SER A 104 5.68 -2.92 11.96
C SER A 104 5.09 -1.74 11.22
N VAL A 105 3.78 -1.81 10.99
CA VAL A 105 2.99 -0.69 10.51
C VAL A 105 2.68 0.19 11.71
N THR A 106 3.22 1.40 11.74
CA THR A 106 3.05 2.34 12.84
C THR A 106 2.04 3.43 12.55
N LYS A 107 1.76 3.68 11.27
CA LYS A 107 0.65 4.52 10.80
C LYS A 107 0.06 3.92 9.54
N TYR A 108 -1.24 4.01 9.39
CA TYR A 108 -1.92 3.55 8.18
C TYR A 108 -2.92 4.60 7.69
N ALA A 109 -2.75 5.00 6.43
CA ALA A 109 -3.66 5.95 5.76
C ALA A 109 -3.89 7.24 6.55
N ASP A 110 -2.86 7.73 7.22
CA ASP A 110 -2.94 8.90 8.08
C ASP A 110 -3.06 10.18 7.24
N ILE A 111 -4.04 11.00 7.56
CA ILE A 111 -4.30 12.30 6.93
C ILE A 111 -4.21 13.47 7.93
N SER A 112 -3.65 13.23 9.11
CA SER A 112 -3.58 14.25 10.16
C SER A 112 -2.78 15.50 9.77
N HIS A 113 -1.92 15.39 8.78
CA HIS A 113 -1.16 16.53 8.23
C HIS A 113 -2.00 17.44 7.34
N LEU A 114 -3.20 17.03 6.94
CA LEU A 114 -4.07 17.84 6.10
C LEU A 114 -4.90 18.81 6.93
N PRO A 115 -5.12 20.03 6.44
CA PRO A 115 -5.97 20.99 7.14
C PRO A 115 -7.37 20.44 7.38
N SER A 116 -7.85 20.48 8.64
CA SER A 116 -9.18 20.00 9.02
C SER A 116 -9.46 18.52 8.70
N GLY A 117 -8.42 17.71 8.53
CA GLY A 117 -8.56 16.29 8.18
C GLY A 117 -9.19 16.02 6.81
N LYS A 118 -9.30 17.04 5.96
CA LYS A 118 -9.89 16.89 4.62
C LYS A 118 -8.91 16.23 3.67
N CYS A 119 -9.40 15.30 2.89
CA CYS A 119 -8.64 14.68 1.81
C CYS A 119 -9.34 14.90 0.48
N VAL A 120 -8.60 14.78 -0.61
CA VAL A 120 -9.18 14.74 -1.94
C VAL A 120 -9.76 13.34 -2.14
N GLU A 121 -11.06 13.27 -2.29
CA GLU A 121 -11.78 12.00 -2.31
C GLU A 121 -11.83 11.35 -3.69
N THR A 122 -11.66 12.13 -4.75
CA THR A 122 -11.56 11.60 -6.10
C THR A 122 -10.15 11.06 -6.32
N ASN A 123 -10.02 9.84 -6.72
CA ASN A 123 -8.74 9.21 -6.97
C ASN A 123 -8.78 8.26 -8.16
N ALA A 124 -7.62 7.90 -8.64
CA ALA A 124 -7.47 7.01 -9.78
C ALA A 124 -7.93 5.56 -9.49
N ASP A 125 -8.11 5.22 -8.23
CA ASP A 125 -8.55 3.89 -7.84
C ASP A 125 -10.06 3.71 -7.98
N GLY A 126 -10.78 4.73 -8.45
CA GLY A 126 -12.19 4.65 -8.76
C GLY A 126 -13.10 4.52 -7.55
N GLN A 127 -12.64 4.89 -6.38
CA GLN A 127 -13.43 4.88 -5.17
C GLN A 127 -14.19 6.20 -5.02
N PHE A 128 -15.50 6.12 -5.10
CA PHE A 128 -16.39 7.26 -4.96
C PHE A 128 -17.28 7.08 -3.74
N ASN A 129 -17.63 8.16 -3.15
CA ASN A 129 -18.57 8.16 -2.03
C ASN A 129 -20.00 8.10 -2.49
#